data_ba7a3948323640b2bd0617d5addee894
#
_entry.id   ba7a3948323640b2bd0617d5addee894
#
_cell.length_a   1.000
_cell.length_b   1.000
_cell.length_c   1.000
_cell.angle_alpha   90.00
_cell.angle_beta   90.00
_cell.angle_gamma   90.00
#
_symmetry.space_group_name_H-M   'P 1'
#
loop_
_entity.id
_entity.type
_entity.pdbx_description
1 polymer ?
#
loop_
_entity_poly.entity_id
_entity_poly.type
_entity_poly.pdbx_seq_one_letter_code
_entity_poly.pdbx_strand_id
1 'polypeptide(L)'
;MKFKKKIVLAYSGGLDTSIILKWLQENYDAEIIAYTADIGQKMDKRKIISNAKNLGVKKIIINDLKNTFVKDYVFPMIRGHALYEGVYLLGTSIARPLIAKDQIRIAKKFKAFAVSHGSTGKGNDQVRFELGYHYFEPNLSLIHI
;
A
#
# COMPACT_ATOMS: atom_id res chain seq x y z
N MET A 1 -0.06 15.55 26.24
CA MET A 1 -0.75 15.16 24.99
C MET A 1 -0.45 13.70 24.68
N LYS A 2 -1.45 12.82 24.68
CA LYS A 2 -1.26 11.45 24.20
C LYS A 2 -1.06 11.56 22.68
N PHE A 3 0.11 11.23 22.18
CA PHE A 3 0.32 11.12 20.73
C PHE A 3 -0.57 10.01 20.19
N LYS A 4 -1.49 10.38 19.32
CA LYS A 4 -2.39 9.43 18.67
C LYS A 4 -1.57 8.42 17.87
N LYS A 5 -1.87 7.13 17.98
CA LYS A 5 -1.24 6.09 17.15
C LYS A 5 -1.46 6.42 15.68
N LYS A 6 -0.51 6.08 14.82
CA LYS A 6 -0.63 6.29 13.38
C LYS A 6 -0.64 4.96 12.66
N ILE A 7 -1.49 4.84 11.64
CA ILE A 7 -1.55 3.67 10.76
C ILE A 7 -1.40 4.16 9.33
N VAL A 8 -0.53 3.53 8.56
CA VAL A 8 -0.40 3.80 7.12
C VAL A 8 -1.21 2.76 6.37
N LEU A 9 -2.27 3.20 5.72
CA LEU A 9 -3.16 2.37 4.91
C LEU A 9 -2.80 2.48 3.43
N ALA A 10 -2.55 1.34 2.75
CA ALA A 10 -2.52 1.29 1.29
C ALA A 10 -3.94 1.56 0.76
N TYR A 11 -4.13 2.77 0.23
CA TYR A 11 -5.44 3.32 -0.10
C TYR A 11 -5.60 3.52 -1.61
N SER A 12 -6.58 2.86 -2.20
CA SER A 12 -6.87 2.96 -3.64
C SER A 12 -7.88 4.06 -4.00
N GLY A 13 -8.59 4.58 -3.01
CA GLY A 13 -9.73 5.50 -3.21
C GLY A 13 -11.04 4.79 -3.58
N GLY A 14 -11.03 3.45 -3.66
CA GLY A 14 -12.21 2.62 -3.88
C GLY A 14 -13.02 2.35 -2.61
N LEU A 15 -14.15 1.65 -2.78
CA LEU A 15 -15.09 1.36 -1.71
C LEU A 15 -14.43 0.56 -0.57
N ASP A 16 -13.78 -0.56 -0.90
CA ASP A 16 -13.22 -1.47 0.11
C ASP A 16 -12.20 -0.77 1.01
N THR A 17 -11.24 -0.06 0.42
CA THR A 17 -10.24 0.67 1.20
C THR A 17 -10.83 1.85 1.97
N SER A 18 -11.95 2.41 1.52
CA SER A 18 -12.68 3.46 2.25
C SER A 18 -13.40 2.91 3.48
N ILE A 19 -13.97 1.72 3.38
CA ILE A 19 -14.56 1.01 4.52
C ILE A 19 -13.49 0.65 5.55
N ILE A 20 -12.37 0.07 5.10
CA ILE A 20 -11.23 -0.26 5.96
C ILE A 20 -10.69 0.99 6.67
N LEU A 21 -10.57 2.10 5.96
CA LEU A 21 -10.13 3.38 6.53
C LEU A 21 -11.02 3.79 7.70
N LYS A 22 -12.33 3.78 7.49
CA LYS A 22 -13.31 4.15 8.51
C LYS A 22 -13.26 3.20 9.71
N TRP A 23 -13.21 1.90 9.44
CA TRP A 23 -13.09 0.88 10.47
C TRP A 23 -11.83 1.05 11.33
N LEU A 24 -10.67 1.34 10.70
CA LEU A 24 -9.42 1.60 11.41
C LEU A 24 -9.51 2.83 12.32
N GLN A 25 -10.18 3.90 11.87
CA GLN A 25 -10.39 5.09 12.69
C GLN A 25 -11.21 4.79 13.93
N GLU A 26 -12.25 3.98 13.80
CA GLU A 26 -13.19 3.67 14.87
C GLU A 26 -12.62 2.66 15.89
N ASN A 27 -11.87 1.66 15.42
CA ASN A 27 -11.42 0.56 16.27
C ASN A 27 -10.05 0.77 16.93
N TYR A 28 -9.18 1.62 16.35
CA TYR A 28 -7.82 1.81 16.86
C TYR A 28 -7.57 3.18 17.47
N ASP A 29 -8.52 4.09 17.48
CA ASP A 29 -8.32 5.50 17.88
C ASP A 29 -7.02 6.07 17.26
N ALA A 30 -6.81 5.79 15.98
CA ALA A 30 -5.59 6.09 15.27
C ALA A 30 -5.78 7.19 14.23
N GLU A 31 -4.72 7.95 13.98
CA GLU A 31 -4.61 8.82 12.82
C GLU A 31 -4.26 7.95 11.61
N ILE A 32 -5.10 7.96 10.59
CA ILE A 32 -4.83 7.21 9.35
C ILE A 32 -4.08 8.10 8.37
N ILE A 33 -2.98 7.57 7.85
CA ILE A 33 -2.23 8.13 6.73
C ILE A 33 -2.64 7.33 5.51
N ALA A 34 -3.36 7.94 4.58
CA ALA A 34 -3.72 7.31 3.32
C ALA A 34 -2.51 7.36 2.37
N TYR A 35 -2.04 6.20 1.95
CA TYR A 35 -0.90 6.05 1.06
C TYR A 35 -1.31 5.39 -0.25
N THR A 36 -0.92 5.98 -1.37
CA THR A 36 -1.15 5.46 -2.72
C THR A 36 0.16 5.47 -3.50
N ALA A 37 0.50 4.36 -4.13
CA ALA A 37 1.62 4.27 -5.06
C ALA A 37 1.13 4.50 -6.50
N ASP A 38 1.76 5.41 -7.22
CA ASP A 38 1.59 5.60 -8.66
C ASP A 38 2.71 4.83 -9.38
N ILE A 39 2.38 3.67 -9.91
CA ILE A 39 3.28 2.82 -10.70
C ILE A 39 2.95 2.83 -12.20
N GLY A 40 2.08 3.76 -12.63
CA GLY A 40 1.65 3.91 -14.02
C GLY A 40 0.25 3.37 -14.32
N GLN A 41 -0.47 2.86 -13.32
CA GLN A 41 -1.86 2.44 -13.48
C GLN A 41 -2.78 3.65 -13.70
N LYS A 42 -3.89 3.42 -14.39
CA LYS A 42 -4.92 4.47 -14.54
C LYS A 42 -5.49 4.82 -13.16
N MET A 43 -5.35 6.07 -12.75
CA MET A 43 -5.87 6.58 -11.48
C MET A 43 -6.35 8.03 -11.59
N ASP A 44 -7.37 8.37 -10.84
CA ASP A 44 -7.80 9.76 -10.64
C ASP A 44 -7.31 10.25 -9.27
N LYS A 45 -6.17 10.94 -9.27
CA LYS A 45 -5.54 11.48 -8.05
C LYS A 45 -6.45 12.45 -7.31
N ARG A 46 -7.26 13.26 -8.04
CA ARG A 46 -8.17 14.23 -7.41
C ARG A 46 -9.27 13.51 -6.65
N LYS A 47 -9.84 12.46 -7.26
CA LYS A 47 -10.87 11.63 -6.64
C LYS A 47 -10.34 10.90 -5.41
N ILE A 48 -9.14 10.31 -5.48
CA ILE A 48 -8.50 9.64 -4.34
C ILE A 48 -8.33 10.61 -3.17
N ILE A 49 -7.82 11.81 -3.43
CA ILE A 49 -7.62 12.85 -2.40
C ILE A 49 -8.97 13.31 -1.83
N SER A 50 -9.95 13.57 -2.68
CA SER A 50 -11.28 14.01 -2.25
C SER A 50 -11.96 12.97 -1.36
N ASN A 51 -11.96 11.70 -1.78
CA ASN A 51 -12.55 10.60 -1.01
C ASN A 51 -11.89 10.45 0.36
N ALA A 52 -10.56 10.48 0.42
CA ALA A 52 -9.85 10.38 1.69
C ALA A 52 -10.13 11.58 2.62
N LYS A 53 -10.18 12.80 2.08
CA LYS A 53 -10.54 14.02 2.86
C LYS A 53 -11.96 13.94 3.40
N ASN A 54 -12.92 13.49 2.61
CA ASN A 54 -14.32 13.33 3.04
C ASN A 54 -14.46 12.32 4.19
N LEU A 55 -13.52 11.37 4.29
CA LEU A 55 -13.43 10.42 5.41
C LEU A 55 -12.59 10.95 6.59
N GLY A 56 -12.24 12.23 6.58
CA GLY A 56 -11.52 12.88 7.69
C GLY A 56 -10.02 12.62 7.72
N VAL A 57 -9.43 12.10 6.64
CA VAL A 57 -7.97 11.89 6.57
C VAL A 57 -7.25 13.21 6.38
N LYS A 58 -6.34 13.51 7.31
CA LYS A 58 -5.52 14.74 7.26
C LYS A 58 -4.25 14.58 6.43
N LYS A 59 -3.70 13.36 6.37
CA LYS A 59 -2.45 13.07 5.69
C LYS A 59 -2.68 12.09 4.55
N ILE A 60 -2.49 12.58 3.32
CA ILE A 60 -2.64 11.78 2.10
C ILE A 60 -1.33 11.89 1.33
N ILE A 61 -0.78 10.75 0.95
CA ILE A 61 0.49 10.65 0.25
C ILE A 61 0.29 9.84 -1.02
N ILE A 62 0.59 10.44 -2.15
CA ILE A 62 0.62 9.75 -3.45
C ILE A 62 2.05 9.83 -3.97
N ASN A 63 2.76 8.72 -3.96
CA ASN A 63 4.14 8.66 -4.43
C ASN A 63 4.22 8.20 -5.89
N ASP A 64 4.96 8.94 -6.70
CA ASP A 64 5.30 8.53 -8.06
C ASP A 64 6.46 7.53 -8.02
N LEU A 65 6.15 6.29 -8.30
CA LEU A 65 7.10 5.17 -8.33
C LEU A 65 7.30 4.60 -9.74
N LYS A 66 6.78 5.25 -10.78
CA LYS A 66 6.80 4.74 -12.16
C LYS A 66 8.21 4.42 -12.65
N ASN A 67 9.13 5.35 -12.43
CA ASN A 67 10.51 5.17 -12.87
C ASN A 67 11.21 4.01 -12.14
N THR A 68 11.05 3.94 -10.82
CA THR A 68 11.58 2.84 -10.00
C THR A 68 10.96 1.51 -10.42
N PHE A 69 9.65 1.47 -10.62
CA PHE A 69 8.95 0.26 -11.04
C PHE A 69 9.48 -0.27 -12.38
N VAL A 70 9.63 0.61 -13.38
CA VAL A 70 10.12 0.22 -14.71
C VAL A 70 11.57 -0.25 -14.65
N LYS A 71 12.45 0.53 -14.02
CA LYS A 71 13.89 0.24 -14.01
C LYS A 71 14.28 -0.97 -13.17
N ASP A 72 13.72 -1.05 -11.96
CA ASP A 72 14.20 -1.99 -10.95
C ASP A 72 13.37 -3.29 -10.88
N TYR A 73 12.18 -3.30 -11.49
CA TYR A 73 11.29 -4.45 -11.48
C TYR A 73 10.91 -4.94 -12.89
N VAL A 74 10.40 -4.06 -13.75
CA VAL A 74 9.93 -4.48 -15.10
C VAL A 74 11.09 -4.88 -15.99
N PHE A 75 12.13 -4.07 -16.10
CA PHE A 75 13.28 -4.39 -16.97
C PHE A 75 14.03 -5.65 -16.52
N PRO A 76 14.32 -5.89 -15.25
CA PRO A 76 14.88 -7.16 -14.81
C PRO A 76 13.99 -8.35 -15.13
N MET A 77 12.68 -8.23 -14.94
CA MET A 77 11.71 -9.26 -15.27
C MET A 77 11.75 -9.61 -16.77
N ILE A 78 11.74 -8.60 -17.64
CA ILE A 78 11.81 -8.79 -19.09
C ILE A 78 13.14 -9.45 -19.48
N ARG A 79 14.27 -8.97 -18.95
CA ARG A 79 15.60 -9.54 -19.23
C ARG A 79 15.74 -10.98 -18.76
N GLY A 80 15.08 -11.31 -17.66
CA GLY A 80 15.02 -12.69 -17.13
C GLY A 80 14.00 -13.59 -17.83
N HIS A 81 13.28 -13.09 -18.85
CA HIS A 81 12.19 -13.81 -19.51
C HIS A 81 11.18 -14.40 -18.52
N ALA A 82 10.95 -13.72 -17.38
CA ALA A 82 10.08 -14.21 -16.32
C ALA A 82 8.62 -14.17 -16.79
N LEU A 83 8.05 -15.35 -16.95
CA LEU A 83 6.68 -15.56 -17.40
C LEU A 83 6.09 -16.73 -16.61
N TYR A 84 4.94 -16.52 -15.99
CA TYR A 84 4.29 -17.59 -15.24
C TYR A 84 3.38 -18.40 -16.17
N GLU A 85 3.58 -19.72 -16.17
CA GLU A 85 2.83 -20.69 -17.01
C GLU A 85 2.78 -20.33 -18.51
N GLY A 86 3.79 -19.63 -19.02
CA GLY A 86 3.87 -19.23 -20.43
C GLY A 86 2.94 -18.10 -20.87
N VAL A 87 2.13 -17.54 -19.97
CA VAL A 87 1.11 -16.54 -20.36
C VAL A 87 1.05 -15.30 -19.43
N TYR A 88 1.32 -15.44 -18.14
CA TYR A 88 1.13 -14.35 -17.20
C TYR A 88 2.40 -13.51 -17.02
N LEU A 89 2.31 -12.22 -17.33
CA LEU A 89 3.43 -11.26 -17.35
C LEU A 89 3.85 -10.72 -15.97
N LEU A 90 3.37 -11.30 -14.87
CA LEU A 90 3.78 -11.01 -13.49
C LEU A 90 3.62 -9.55 -13.02
N GLY A 91 2.90 -8.71 -13.73
CA GLY A 91 2.79 -7.28 -13.42
C GLY A 91 2.37 -7.00 -11.97
N THR A 92 1.31 -7.66 -11.50
CA THR A 92 0.84 -7.52 -10.12
C THR A 92 1.84 -8.12 -9.12
N SER A 93 2.46 -9.24 -9.46
CA SER A 93 3.42 -9.94 -8.60
C SER A 93 4.64 -9.10 -8.27
N ILE A 94 5.18 -8.37 -9.26
CA ILE A 94 6.35 -7.50 -9.06
C ILE A 94 5.99 -6.12 -8.52
N ALA A 95 4.74 -5.68 -8.66
CA ALA A 95 4.27 -4.40 -8.15
C ALA A 95 4.12 -4.40 -6.62
N ARG A 96 3.57 -5.47 -6.03
CA ARG A 96 3.28 -5.51 -4.58
C ARG A 96 4.51 -5.37 -3.70
N PRO A 97 5.66 -6.00 -3.97
CA PRO A 97 6.89 -5.79 -3.20
C PRO A 97 7.37 -4.33 -3.20
N LEU A 98 7.28 -3.63 -4.34
CA LEU A 98 7.64 -2.22 -4.42
C LEU A 98 6.69 -1.35 -3.58
N ILE A 99 5.38 -1.58 -3.70
CA ILE A 99 4.37 -0.85 -2.93
C ILE A 99 4.59 -1.08 -1.44
N ALA A 100 4.80 -2.32 -1.01
CA ALA A 100 5.08 -2.66 0.39
C ALA A 100 6.35 -1.95 0.90
N LYS A 101 7.43 -1.98 0.14
CA LYS A 101 8.69 -1.29 0.47
C LYS A 101 8.48 0.21 0.70
N ASP A 102 7.78 0.86 -0.20
CA ASP A 102 7.56 2.31 -0.09
C ASP A 102 6.57 2.65 1.04
N GLN A 103 5.55 1.83 1.25
CA GLN A 103 4.62 1.99 2.38
C GLN A 103 5.34 1.86 3.73
N ILE A 104 6.25 0.90 3.88
CA ILE A 104 7.09 0.76 5.08
C ILE A 104 7.99 1.99 5.26
N ARG A 105 8.58 2.51 4.19
CA ARG A 105 9.38 3.75 4.24
C ARG A 105 8.54 4.93 4.78
N ILE A 106 7.29 5.04 4.34
CA ILE A 106 6.35 6.05 4.85
C ILE A 106 6.02 5.78 6.32
N ALA A 107 5.75 4.53 6.70
CA ALA A 107 5.46 4.16 8.07
C ALA A 107 6.60 4.54 9.03
N LYS A 108 7.84 4.25 8.66
CA LYS A 108 9.03 4.65 9.41
C LYS A 108 9.15 6.18 9.52
N LYS A 109 8.98 6.90 8.42
CA LYS A 109 9.04 8.38 8.38
C LYS A 109 8.08 9.03 9.37
N PHE A 110 6.88 8.50 9.49
CA PHE A 110 5.83 9.04 10.36
C PHE A 110 5.75 8.35 11.72
N LYS A 111 6.69 7.43 12.03
CA LYS A 111 6.68 6.63 13.25
C LYS A 111 5.31 5.96 13.46
N ALA A 112 4.81 5.34 12.42
CA ALA A 112 3.53 4.65 12.45
C ALA A 112 3.63 3.39 13.34
N PHE A 113 2.55 3.10 14.03
CA PHE A 113 2.39 1.91 14.85
C PHE A 113 2.16 0.66 14.00
N ALA A 114 1.48 0.81 12.86
CA ALA A 114 1.10 -0.30 11.98
C ALA A 114 0.95 0.14 10.53
N VAL A 115 0.93 -0.85 9.65
CA VAL A 115 0.48 -0.74 8.26
C VAL A 115 -0.78 -1.56 8.04
N SER A 116 -1.55 -1.22 7.00
CA SER A 116 -2.74 -1.96 6.59
C SER A 116 -2.90 -1.92 5.07
N HIS A 117 -3.63 -2.88 4.53
CA HIS A 117 -3.97 -2.98 3.11
C HIS A 117 -5.39 -3.52 2.93
N GLY A 118 -5.93 -3.36 1.73
CA GLY A 118 -7.28 -3.81 1.36
C GLY A 118 -7.30 -5.07 0.49
N SER A 119 -6.26 -5.90 0.52
CA SER A 119 -6.25 -7.15 -0.22
C SER A 119 -7.12 -8.20 0.45
N THR A 120 -7.85 -8.97 -0.36
CA THR A 120 -8.71 -10.05 0.12
C THR A 120 -7.90 -11.10 0.87
N GLY A 121 -8.41 -11.54 2.02
CA GLY A 121 -7.81 -12.61 2.82
C GLY A 121 -7.64 -13.91 2.04
N LYS A 122 -6.52 -14.61 2.27
CA LYS A 122 -6.11 -15.83 1.56
C LYS A 122 -5.84 -15.64 0.06
N GLY A 123 -5.76 -14.40 -0.42
CA GLY A 123 -5.42 -14.07 -1.79
C GLY A 123 -3.91 -13.90 -2.01
N ASN A 124 -3.46 -14.05 -3.25
CA ASN A 124 -2.06 -13.89 -3.62
C ASN A 124 -1.51 -12.50 -3.26
N ASP A 125 -2.30 -11.46 -3.39
CA ASP A 125 -1.87 -10.10 -3.09
C ASP A 125 -1.68 -9.87 -1.58
N GLN A 126 -2.52 -10.48 -0.75
CA GLN A 126 -2.31 -10.49 0.70
C GLN A 126 -0.94 -11.07 1.05
N VAL A 127 -0.64 -12.27 0.57
CA VAL A 127 0.64 -12.94 0.83
C VAL A 127 1.82 -12.08 0.38
N ARG A 128 1.74 -11.45 -0.80
CA ARG A 128 2.78 -10.59 -1.32
C ARG A 128 3.02 -9.35 -0.45
N PHE A 129 1.95 -8.73 0.03
CA PHE A 129 2.07 -7.59 0.95
C PHE A 129 2.64 -8.01 2.30
N GLU A 130 2.13 -9.08 2.89
CA GLU A 130 2.60 -9.55 4.20
C GLU A 130 4.06 -9.95 4.19
N LEU A 131 4.48 -10.74 3.19
CA LEU A 131 5.89 -11.11 3.02
C LEU A 131 6.77 -9.86 2.80
N GLY A 132 6.31 -8.89 2.01
CA GLY A 132 7.01 -7.63 1.79
C GLY A 132 7.17 -6.82 3.08
N TYR A 133 6.09 -6.65 3.84
CA TYR A 133 6.16 -5.92 5.10
C TYR A 133 7.07 -6.61 6.11
N HIS A 134 6.94 -7.92 6.25
CA HIS A 134 7.77 -8.69 7.16
C HIS A 134 9.26 -8.65 6.79
N TYR A 135 9.56 -8.68 5.50
CA TYR A 135 10.93 -8.55 5.00
C TYR A 135 11.55 -7.17 5.30
N PHE A 136 10.81 -6.09 5.06
CA PHE A 136 11.35 -4.72 5.21
C PHE A 136 11.29 -4.19 6.64
N GLU A 137 10.36 -4.66 7.46
CA GLU A 137 10.20 -4.27 8.87
C GLU A 137 9.43 -5.33 9.66
N PRO A 138 10.13 -6.39 10.14
CA PRO A 138 9.48 -7.50 10.83
C PRO A 138 8.81 -7.12 12.16
N ASN A 139 9.22 -5.99 12.75
CA ASN A 139 8.69 -5.54 14.04
C ASN A 139 7.48 -4.60 13.90
N LEU A 140 7.10 -4.23 12.69
CA LEU A 140 5.95 -3.35 12.47
C LEU A 140 4.66 -4.17 12.41
N SER A 141 3.66 -3.76 13.19
CA SER A 141 2.37 -4.44 13.19
C SER A 141 1.67 -4.33 11.83
N LEU A 142 1.12 -5.43 11.35
CA LEU A 142 0.22 -5.47 10.21
C LEU A 142 -1.22 -5.65 10.71
N ILE A 143 -2.10 -4.77 10.26
CA ILE A 143 -3.54 -4.90 10.51
C ILE A 143 -4.18 -5.35 9.20
N HIS A 144 -4.71 -6.55 9.22
CA HIS A 144 -5.46 -7.16 8.14
C HIS A 144 -6.92 -7.34 8.57
N ILE A 145 -7.85 -6.98 7.69
CA ILE A 145 -9.29 -7.00 7.95
C ILE A 145 -9.97 -7.94 6.96
#